data_c3a23bfc9c912e853aef0084aed0a01f
#
_entry.id   c3a23bfc9c912e853aef0084aed0a01f
#
_cell.length_a   1.000
_cell.length_b   1.000
_cell.length_c   1.000
_cell.angle_alpha   90.00
_cell.angle_beta   90.00
_cell.angle_gamma   90.00
#
_symmetry.space_group_name_H-M   'P 1'
#
loop_
_entity.id
_entity.type
_entity.pdbx_description
1 polymer ?
#
loop_
_entity_poly.entity_id
_entity_poly.type
_entity_poly.pdbx_seq_one_letter_code
_entity_poly.pdbx_strand_id
1 'polypeptide(L)'
;ASTLQALHAIRESGGSAVTVLDDDAILRDQLRLAQSEGLYVEAASVTSITALPQLLASGAVKPHETVVALLTSTGLKDPQTTRTQLPEVPVLAKPDMGELRASVRKRYGLELPE
;
A
#
# COMPACT_ATOMS: atom_id res chain seq x y z
N ALA A 1 -12.80 -11.99 -19.74
CA ALA A 1 -11.83 -12.46 -20.74
C ALA A 1 -10.47 -12.78 -20.13
N SER A 2 -9.98 -12.02 -19.15
CA SER A 2 -8.65 -12.19 -18.55
C SER A 2 -8.50 -13.39 -17.61
N THR A 3 -9.58 -13.90 -17.01
CA THR A 3 -9.53 -15.00 -16.02
C THR A 3 -9.04 -16.31 -16.62
N LEU A 4 -9.51 -16.67 -17.82
CA LEU A 4 -9.07 -17.90 -18.49
C LEU A 4 -7.59 -17.81 -18.91
N GLN A 5 -7.15 -16.65 -19.40
CA GLN A 5 -5.75 -16.40 -19.74
C GLN A 5 -4.83 -16.54 -18.52
N ALA A 6 -5.24 -15.96 -17.38
CA ALA A 6 -4.48 -16.07 -16.13
C ALA A 6 -4.37 -17.53 -15.66
N LEU A 7 -5.47 -18.29 -15.71
CA LEU A 7 -5.47 -19.72 -15.37
C LEU A 7 -4.57 -20.55 -16.27
N HIS A 8 -4.58 -20.28 -17.59
CA HIS A 8 -3.67 -20.93 -18.52
C HIS A 8 -2.22 -20.61 -18.21
N ALA A 9 -1.89 -19.34 -18.02
CA ALA A 9 -0.52 -18.91 -17.70
C ALA A 9 0.00 -19.56 -16.41
N ILE A 10 -0.81 -19.61 -15.35
CA ILE A 10 -0.45 -20.26 -14.07
C ILE A 10 -0.18 -21.76 -14.29
N ARG A 11 -1.04 -22.46 -15.05
CA ARG A 11 -0.88 -23.89 -15.31
C ARG A 11 0.35 -24.19 -16.16
N GLU A 12 0.55 -23.44 -17.23
CA GLU A 12 1.66 -23.65 -18.17
C GLU A 12 3.02 -23.33 -17.55
N SER A 13 3.07 -22.32 -16.66
CA SER A 13 4.31 -21.95 -15.96
C SER A 13 4.61 -22.81 -14.73
N GLY A 14 3.70 -23.72 -14.33
CA GLY A 14 3.82 -24.45 -13.06
C GLY A 14 3.67 -23.54 -11.84
N GLY A 15 3.08 -22.37 -12.03
CA GLY A 15 2.84 -21.39 -10.97
C GLY A 15 1.71 -21.76 -10.03
N SER A 16 1.48 -20.92 -9.02
CA SER A 16 0.41 -21.08 -8.04
C SER A 16 -0.39 -19.80 -7.86
N ALA A 17 -1.53 -19.89 -7.21
CA ALA A 17 -2.36 -18.76 -6.83
C ALA A 17 -2.72 -18.87 -5.36
N VAL A 18 -2.74 -17.73 -4.68
CA VAL A 18 -3.16 -17.60 -3.28
C VAL A 18 -4.16 -16.46 -3.14
N THR A 19 -4.97 -16.53 -2.11
CA THR A 19 -5.93 -15.47 -1.79
C THR A 19 -5.47 -14.72 -0.56
N VAL A 20 -5.42 -13.40 -0.64
CA VAL A 20 -5.22 -12.52 0.51
C VAL A 20 -6.60 -12.04 0.95
N LEU A 21 -7.02 -12.40 2.17
CA LEU A 21 -8.34 -12.09 2.73
C LEU A 21 -8.31 -10.97 3.79
N ASP A 22 -7.11 -10.50 4.17
CA ASP A 22 -6.92 -9.47 5.19
C ASP A 22 -6.69 -8.12 4.51
N ASP A 23 -7.76 -7.34 4.33
CA ASP A 23 -7.71 -6.00 3.75
C ASP A 23 -6.86 -5.04 4.59
N ASP A 24 -6.88 -5.18 5.92
CA ASP A 24 -6.06 -4.35 6.81
C ASP A 24 -4.56 -4.66 6.62
N ALA A 25 -4.19 -5.91 6.37
CA ALA A 25 -2.81 -6.25 6.04
C ALA A 25 -2.38 -5.61 4.72
N ILE A 26 -3.22 -5.62 3.70
CA ILE A 26 -2.94 -4.97 2.42
C ILE A 26 -2.69 -3.47 2.61
N LEU A 27 -3.54 -2.79 3.38
CA LEU A 27 -3.41 -1.35 3.63
C LEU A 27 -2.17 -1.01 4.48
N ARG A 28 -1.85 -1.83 5.49
CA ARG A 28 -0.60 -1.68 6.27
C ARG A 28 0.64 -1.83 5.38
N ASP A 29 0.65 -2.83 4.50
CA ASP A 29 1.77 -3.04 3.58
C ASP A 29 1.86 -1.94 2.53
N GLN A 30 0.73 -1.36 2.07
CA GLN A 30 0.71 -0.18 1.20
C GLN A 30 1.42 1.01 1.86
N LEU A 31 1.06 1.33 3.09
CA LEU A 31 1.70 2.43 3.83
C LEU A 31 3.17 2.14 4.11
N ARG A 32 3.49 0.91 4.50
CA ARG A 32 4.88 0.49 4.74
C ARG A 32 5.74 0.65 3.49
N LEU A 33 5.24 0.21 2.33
CA LEU A 33 5.93 0.36 1.05
C LEU A 33 6.17 1.83 0.69
N ALA A 34 5.15 2.68 0.89
CA ALA A 34 5.27 4.12 0.67
C ALA A 34 6.29 4.78 1.61
N GLN A 35 6.33 4.36 2.87
CA GLN A 35 7.24 4.92 3.89
C GLN A 35 8.68 4.45 3.73
N SER A 36 8.90 3.17 3.37
CA SER A 36 10.24 2.59 3.29
C SER A 36 10.90 2.79 1.92
N GLU A 37 10.12 2.72 0.85
CA GLU A 37 10.65 2.74 -0.52
C GLU A 37 10.21 3.97 -1.33
N GLY A 38 9.32 4.82 -0.79
CA GLY A 38 8.77 5.96 -1.51
C GLY A 38 7.79 5.57 -2.63
N LEU A 39 7.30 4.33 -2.65
CA LEU A 39 6.42 3.81 -3.68
C LEU A 39 4.98 3.81 -3.20
N TYR A 40 4.16 4.73 -3.71
CA TYR A 40 2.73 4.76 -3.45
C TYR A 40 1.97 4.07 -4.57
N VAL A 41 1.49 2.86 -4.30
CA VAL A 41 0.79 2.00 -5.27
C VAL A 41 -0.64 1.68 -4.81
N GLU A 42 -1.49 1.30 -5.76
CA GLU A 42 -2.86 0.88 -5.49
C GLU A 42 -2.90 -0.33 -4.53
N ALA A 43 -3.86 -0.38 -3.61
CA ALA A 43 -4.01 -1.47 -2.65
C ALA A 43 -4.07 -2.85 -3.33
N ALA A 44 -4.79 -2.98 -4.44
CA ALA A 44 -4.84 -4.22 -5.22
C ALA A 44 -3.45 -4.67 -5.74
N SER A 45 -2.54 -3.74 -6.06
CA SER A 45 -1.18 -4.07 -6.51
C SER A 45 -0.30 -4.56 -5.36
N VAL A 46 -0.56 -4.12 -4.12
CA VAL A 46 0.20 -4.52 -2.93
C VAL A 46 -0.07 -5.97 -2.54
N THR A 47 -1.17 -6.56 -2.97
CA THR A 47 -1.48 -7.97 -2.71
C THR A 47 -0.35 -8.92 -3.12
N SER A 48 0.43 -8.56 -4.15
CA SER A 48 1.62 -9.30 -4.57
C SER A 48 2.71 -9.35 -3.49
N ILE A 49 2.80 -8.33 -2.63
CA ILE A 49 3.73 -8.27 -1.49
C ILE A 49 3.09 -8.92 -0.26
N THR A 50 1.84 -8.61 0.04
CA THR A 50 1.11 -9.13 1.21
C THR A 50 0.95 -10.66 1.15
N ALA A 51 0.96 -11.25 -0.05
CA ALA A 51 0.91 -12.70 -0.25
C ALA A 51 2.24 -13.42 0.09
N LEU A 52 3.38 -12.73 0.13
CA LEU A 52 4.71 -13.36 0.27
C LEU A 52 4.85 -14.23 1.52
N PRO A 53 4.41 -13.82 2.72
CA PRO A 53 4.50 -14.68 3.90
C PRO A 53 3.76 -16.01 3.72
N GLN A 54 2.59 -15.99 3.08
CA GLN A 54 1.80 -17.19 2.81
C GLN A 54 2.48 -18.09 1.76
N LEU A 55 3.08 -17.50 0.72
CA LEU A 55 3.82 -18.24 -0.30
C LEU A 55 5.09 -18.88 0.28
N LEU A 56 5.80 -18.20 1.18
CA LEU A 56 6.93 -18.75 1.92
C LEU A 56 6.51 -19.91 2.84
N ALA A 57 5.42 -19.72 3.60
CA ALA A 57 4.92 -20.74 4.52
C ALA A 57 4.45 -22.01 3.79
N SER A 58 3.90 -21.88 2.59
CA SER A 58 3.48 -23.02 1.75
C SER A 58 4.64 -23.70 1.01
N GLY A 59 5.84 -23.08 1.00
CA GLY A 59 6.98 -23.55 0.23
C GLY A 59 6.90 -23.27 -1.27
N ALA A 60 5.90 -22.51 -1.72
CA ALA A 60 5.78 -22.07 -3.13
C ALA A 60 6.91 -21.10 -3.52
N VAL A 61 7.41 -20.34 -2.55
CA VAL A 61 8.62 -19.52 -2.66
C VAL A 61 9.59 -19.95 -1.57
N LYS A 62 10.87 -20.07 -1.88
CA LYS A 62 11.91 -20.45 -0.92
C LYS A 62 12.67 -19.21 -0.41
N PRO A 63 13.18 -19.22 0.83
CA PRO A 63 13.85 -18.05 1.43
C PRO A 63 15.06 -17.51 0.66
N HIS A 64 15.69 -18.33 -0.18
CA HIS A 64 16.87 -17.95 -0.96
C HIS A 64 16.55 -17.53 -2.41
N GLU A 65 15.28 -17.56 -2.80
CA GLU A 65 14.86 -17.16 -4.14
C GLU A 65 14.70 -15.64 -4.25
N THR A 66 15.04 -15.11 -5.41
CA THR A 66 14.77 -13.72 -5.76
C THR A 66 13.32 -13.58 -6.23
N VAL A 67 12.56 -12.74 -5.57
CA VAL A 67 11.15 -12.48 -5.90
C VAL A 67 11.02 -11.14 -6.59
N VAL A 68 10.29 -11.11 -7.69
CA VAL A 68 9.90 -9.87 -8.38
C VAL A 68 8.41 -9.65 -8.17
N ALA A 69 8.05 -8.62 -7.41
CA ALA A 69 6.65 -8.21 -7.21
C ALA A 69 6.25 -7.18 -8.28
N LEU A 70 5.20 -7.48 -9.05
CA LEU A 70 4.67 -6.54 -10.03
C LEU A 70 3.67 -5.57 -9.39
N LEU A 71 4.05 -4.29 -9.32
CA LEU A 71 3.25 -3.21 -8.81
C LEU A 71 2.62 -2.46 -10.00
N THR A 72 1.45 -2.89 -10.40
CA THR A 72 0.85 -2.56 -11.69
C THR A 72 0.14 -1.22 -11.77
N SER A 73 -0.15 -0.56 -10.62
CA SER A 73 -0.94 0.66 -10.60
C SER A 73 -0.52 1.61 -9.48
N THR A 74 -0.71 2.91 -9.74
CA THR A 74 -0.46 3.96 -8.74
C THR A 74 -1.57 4.06 -7.70
N GLY A 75 -1.21 4.38 -6.44
CA GLY A 75 -2.16 4.63 -5.36
C GLY A 75 -3.07 5.85 -5.59
N LEU A 76 -2.70 6.75 -6.49
CA LEU A 76 -3.54 7.90 -6.85
C LEU A 76 -4.85 7.51 -7.54
N LYS A 77 -4.97 6.26 -7.98
CA LYS A 77 -6.19 5.73 -8.59
C LYS A 77 -7.31 5.51 -7.57
N ASP A 78 -6.97 5.17 -6.33
CA ASP A 78 -7.92 5.03 -5.22
C ASP A 78 -7.37 5.63 -3.91
N PRO A 79 -7.31 6.97 -3.81
CA PRO A 79 -6.79 7.63 -2.62
C PRO A 79 -7.74 7.52 -1.41
N GLN A 80 -9.02 7.22 -1.64
CA GLN A 80 -10.01 7.12 -0.55
C GLN A 80 -9.70 5.93 0.35
N THR A 81 -9.36 4.79 -0.22
CA THR A 81 -8.98 3.59 0.52
C THR A 81 -7.76 3.84 1.42
N THR A 82 -6.74 4.50 0.90
CA THR A 82 -5.54 4.85 1.70
C THR A 82 -5.86 5.87 2.80
N ARG A 83 -6.77 6.82 2.53
CA ARG A 83 -7.16 7.86 3.50
C ARG A 83 -7.67 7.28 4.81
N THR A 84 -8.32 6.12 4.79
CA THR A 84 -8.82 5.46 6.00
C THR A 84 -7.71 5.08 6.99
N GLN A 85 -6.48 4.93 6.52
CA GLN A 85 -5.29 4.55 7.30
C GLN A 85 -4.44 5.75 7.72
N LEU A 86 -4.75 6.94 7.20
CA LEU A 86 -3.99 8.15 7.50
C LEU A 86 -4.66 8.93 8.64
N PRO A 87 -3.87 9.59 9.51
CA PRO A 87 -4.43 10.52 10.48
C PRO A 87 -5.15 11.66 9.75
N GLU A 88 -6.28 12.09 10.29
CA GLU A 88 -6.99 13.24 9.75
C GLU A 88 -6.08 14.46 9.67
N VAL A 89 -6.03 15.08 8.50
CA VAL A 89 -5.36 16.36 8.30
C VAL A 89 -6.36 17.45 8.69
N PRO A 90 -6.03 18.35 9.63
CA PRO A 90 -6.93 19.43 10.00
C PRO A 90 -7.20 20.34 8.81
N VAL A 91 -8.47 20.63 8.57
CA VAL A 91 -8.89 21.58 7.55
C VAL A 91 -8.93 22.96 8.21
N LEU A 92 -8.18 23.92 7.65
CA LEU A 92 -8.24 25.30 8.12
C LEU A 92 -9.54 25.94 7.61
N ALA A 93 -10.25 26.64 8.49
CA ALA A 93 -11.46 27.36 8.13
C ALA A 93 -11.16 28.55 7.20
N LYS A 94 -9.99 29.15 7.36
CA LYS A 94 -9.50 30.27 6.54
C LYS A 94 -8.03 30.06 6.19
N PRO A 95 -7.55 30.56 5.04
CA PRO A 95 -6.13 30.52 4.67
C PRO A 95 -5.37 31.62 5.44
N ASP A 96 -5.27 31.45 6.75
CA ASP A 96 -4.59 32.38 7.68
C ASP A 96 -3.36 31.72 8.28
N MET A 97 -2.24 32.46 8.30
CA MET A 97 -0.98 31.95 8.83
C MET A 97 -1.00 31.71 10.34
N GLY A 98 -1.83 32.46 11.08
CA GLY A 98 -2.01 32.24 12.53
C GLY A 98 -2.73 30.90 12.80
N GLU A 99 -3.81 30.62 12.07
CA GLU A 99 -4.51 29.34 12.14
C GLU A 99 -3.60 28.18 11.74
N LEU A 100 -2.80 28.37 10.68
CA LEU A 100 -1.85 27.36 10.22
C LEU A 100 -0.80 27.05 11.30
N ARG A 101 -0.16 28.06 11.86
CA ARG A 101 0.84 27.91 12.93
C ARG A 101 0.24 27.20 14.15
N ALA A 102 -0.94 27.62 14.59
CA ALA A 102 -1.63 27.01 15.71
C ALA A 102 -1.96 25.53 15.45
N SER A 103 -2.43 25.20 14.25
CA SER A 103 -2.76 23.84 13.84
C SER A 103 -1.51 22.94 13.76
N VAL A 104 -0.42 23.41 13.15
CA VAL A 104 0.84 22.69 13.03
C VAL A 104 1.47 22.45 14.40
N ARG A 105 1.51 23.47 15.25
CA ARG A 105 2.00 23.35 16.63
C ARG A 105 1.19 22.31 17.43
N LYS A 106 -0.14 22.39 17.37
CA LYS A 106 -1.03 21.49 18.10
C LYS A 106 -0.91 20.03 17.63
N ARG A 107 -0.77 19.84 16.30
CA ARG A 107 -0.83 18.51 15.70
C ARG A 107 0.52 17.81 15.67
N TYR A 108 1.58 18.56 15.36
CA TYR A 108 2.91 18.01 15.08
C TYR A 108 3.98 18.47 16.07
N GLY A 109 3.65 19.36 17.00
CA GLY A 109 4.62 19.95 17.93
C GLY A 109 5.69 20.81 17.25
N LEU A 110 5.44 21.25 16.00
CA LEU A 110 6.38 22.03 15.22
C LEU A 110 6.07 23.53 15.32
N GLU A 111 7.12 24.34 15.44
CA GLU A 111 7.05 25.80 15.35
C GLU A 111 7.41 26.24 13.93
N LEU A 112 6.49 26.96 13.27
CA LEU A 112 6.78 27.56 11.98
C LEU A 112 7.42 28.95 12.18
N PRO A 113 8.43 29.31 11.38
CA PRO A 113 9.06 30.63 11.44
C PRO A 113 8.05 31.75 11.18
N GLU A 114 8.36 32.98 11.65
CA GLU A 114 7.56 34.18 11.43
C GLU A 114 7.51 34.59 9.96
#